data_6587680369b6fdec76712d1f929377d1
#
_entry.id   6587680369b6fdec76712d1f929377d1
#
_cell.length_a   1.000
_cell.length_b   1.000
_cell.length_c   1.000
_cell.angle_alpha   90.00
_cell.angle_beta   90.00
_cell.angle_gamma   90.00
#
_symmetry.space_group_name_H-M   'P 1'
#
loop_
_entity.id
_entity.type
_entity.pdbx_description
1 polymer ?
#
loop_
_entity_poly.entity_id
_entity_poly.type
_entity_poly.pdbx_seq_one_letter_code
_entity_poly.pdbx_strand_id
1 'polypeptide(L)'
;MRAKQFLLLVCAFAAALPAWAGVAIQHWTTPQGTRVYFVENHDIPMLDVAVDFPAGSRFDTAARSGLAALTHTMLDQGAGGMSDIAIAQRLADVGAVLGGAFDQDRAGVSLRTLSSARERDAALAVFTAVLHKPEFPQAAMQRERARMLAQLRDEESRPGEVAEKAFYQALYGDRGYGLPVAGTAKGLGSLARADLLAWYRSRYRAGDAVISVIGDMSRADAERLAQRIAAGLPQGMAAAQPAPAGPLPPAQKRISHPSSQSHVLMGQVGMARSDPDYFALYVGNHVLGGGGFDSRMLDEVRQKRGYAYSAYSYFMPMAQPGPLLIGLQTRNSQAEDAMKVARETVASFVAEGPTEAELTQAKNNLVGGFPLRIDSNRKILDYLRAIGFYRLPLSYLDDWTGAVESVTLEQVRDAFKRRVDPQALTAVIVGGDAD
;
A
#
# COMPACT_ATOMS: atom_id res chain seq x y z
N MET A 1 57.21 5.49 -28.44
CA MET A 1 56.08 6.42 -28.27
C MET A 1 54.71 5.76 -28.41
N ARG A 2 54.52 4.72 -29.23
CA ARG A 2 53.17 4.10 -29.46
C ARG A 2 52.65 3.27 -28.28
N ALA A 3 53.49 2.63 -27.48
CA ALA A 3 53.06 1.81 -26.33
C ALA A 3 52.55 2.62 -25.13
N LYS A 4 53.07 3.84 -24.90
CA LYS A 4 52.61 4.73 -23.82
C LYS A 4 51.25 5.38 -24.12
N GLN A 5 50.94 5.59 -25.40
CA GLN A 5 49.64 6.12 -25.81
C GLN A 5 48.53 5.06 -25.72
N PHE A 6 48.86 3.78 -25.92
CA PHE A 6 47.88 2.68 -25.76
C PHE A 6 47.54 2.42 -24.29
N LEU A 7 48.50 2.58 -23.37
CA LEU A 7 48.25 2.43 -21.93
C LEU A 7 47.37 3.56 -21.35
N LEU A 8 47.53 4.79 -21.87
CA LEU A 8 46.72 5.95 -21.47
C LEU A 8 45.23 5.81 -21.98
N LEU A 9 45.03 5.20 -23.14
CA LEU A 9 43.68 4.95 -23.66
C LEU A 9 42.93 3.85 -22.87
N VAL A 10 43.63 2.81 -22.43
CA VAL A 10 43.05 1.72 -21.61
C VAL A 10 42.72 2.22 -20.19
N CYS A 11 43.55 3.11 -19.60
CA CYS A 11 43.22 3.71 -18.30
C CYS A 11 42.05 4.71 -18.35
N ALA A 12 41.80 5.37 -19.49
CA ALA A 12 40.65 6.28 -19.64
C ALA A 12 39.32 5.53 -19.79
N PHE A 13 39.35 4.29 -20.30
CA PHE A 13 38.14 3.44 -20.43
C PHE A 13 37.78 2.74 -19.11
N ALA A 14 38.71 2.55 -18.18
CA ALA A 14 38.46 1.94 -16.87
C ALA A 14 37.82 2.88 -15.84
N ALA A 15 37.70 4.20 -16.15
CA ALA A 15 37.12 5.19 -15.26
C ALA A 15 35.64 5.50 -15.51
N ALA A 16 35.03 4.88 -16.53
CA ALA A 16 33.58 4.96 -16.76
C ALA A 16 32.87 3.77 -16.09
N LEU A 17 32.99 3.66 -14.78
CA LEU A 17 31.97 2.91 -14.03
C LEU A 17 30.63 3.61 -14.29
N PRO A 18 29.58 2.89 -14.73
CA PRO A 18 28.27 3.49 -14.75
C PRO A 18 27.96 3.90 -13.32
N ALA A 19 28.00 5.21 -13.05
CA ALA A 19 27.34 5.75 -11.89
C ALA A 19 25.86 5.38 -12.10
N TRP A 20 25.36 4.41 -11.38
CA TRP A 20 23.92 4.29 -11.19
C TRP A 20 23.51 5.61 -10.55
N ALA A 21 23.03 6.52 -11.37
CA ALA A 21 22.41 7.73 -10.86
C ALA A 21 21.18 7.25 -10.12
N GLY A 22 21.25 7.22 -8.80
CA GLY A 22 20.12 6.93 -7.94
C GLY A 22 18.97 7.88 -8.26
N VAL A 23 17.76 7.55 -7.83
CA VAL A 23 16.58 8.41 -8.03
C VAL A 23 16.74 9.66 -7.16
N ALA A 24 17.16 10.79 -7.77
CA ALA A 24 17.41 12.06 -7.07
C ALA A 24 16.10 12.67 -6.56
N ILE A 25 15.72 12.34 -5.34
CA ILE A 25 14.49 12.85 -4.70
C ILE A 25 14.76 14.23 -4.11
N GLN A 26 14.09 15.25 -4.66
CA GLN A 26 14.08 16.60 -4.11
C GLN A 26 12.90 16.75 -3.14
N HIS A 27 13.12 17.39 -2.00
CA HIS A 27 12.11 17.57 -0.96
C HIS A 27 12.03 19.00 -0.46
N TRP A 28 10.81 19.49 -0.19
CA TRP A 28 10.54 20.76 0.50
C TRP A 28 9.14 20.76 1.12
N THR A 29 8.87 21.81 1.88
CA THR A 29 7.55 22.04 2.47
C THR A 29 6.99 23.36 1.97
N THR A 30 5.71 23.38 1.58
CA THR A 30 5.02 24.62 1.19
C THR A 30 4.72 25.50 2.40
N PRO A 31 4.39 26.79 2.20
CA PRO A 31 3.97 27.66 3.31
C PRO A 31 2.76 27.15 4.11
N GLN A 32 1.92 26.30 3.51
CA GLN A 32 0.76 25.66 4.15
C GLN A 32 1.13 24.40 4.96
N GLY A 33 2.41 23.99 4.99
CA GLY A 33 2.88 22.81 5.67
C GLY A 33 2.82 21.50 4.85
N THR A 34 2.41 21.58 3.59
CA THR A 34 2.36 20.41 2.69
C THR A 34 3.77 19.93 2.34
N ARG A 35 4.06 18.68 2.54
CA ARG A 35 5.34 18.05 2.17
C ARG A 35 5.33 17.68 0.70
N VAL A 36 6.42 18.01 0.00
CA VAL A 36 6.54 17.76 -1.45
C VAL A 36 7.78 16.90 -1.72
N TYR A 37 7.60 15.89 -2.55
CA TYR A 37 8.63 14.97 -3.02
C TYR A 37 8.63 15.00 -4.54
N PHE A 38 9.76 15.32 -5.14
CA PHE A 38 9.86 15.54 -6.58
C PHE A 38 11.06 14.81 -7.17
N VAL A 39 10.83 14.19 -8.32
CA VAL A 39 11.88 13.63 -9.18
C VAL A 39 11.74 14.26 -10.58
N GLU A 40 12.74 15.02 -10.98
CA GLU A 40 12.84 15.56 -12.31
C GLU A 40 13.29 14.46 -13.28
N ASN A 41 12.47 14.17 -14.29
CA ASN A 41 12.76 13.15 -15.29
C ASN A 41 12.23 13.59 -16.67
N HIS A 42 13.17 13.83 -17.59
CA HIS A 42 12.89 14.28 -18.95
C HIS A 42 12.96 13.15 -20.01
N ASP A 43 13.10 11.89 -19.58
CA ASP A 43 13.23 10.75 -20.52
C ASP A 43 11.97 10.56 -21.38
N ILE A 44 10.81 10.87 -20.82
CA ILE A 44 9.52 10.81 -21.52
C ILE A 44 8.72 12.09 -21.25
N PRO A 45 7.97 12.62 -22.26
CA PRO A 45 7.21 13.87 -22.12
C PRO A 45 5.92 13.65 -21.31
N MET A 46 6.05 13.21 -20.08
CA MET A 46 4.93 12.88 -19.19
C MET A 46 5.15 13.46 -17.80
N LEU A 47 4.05 13.73 -17.12
CA LEU A 47 3.98 14.19 -15.75
C LEU A 47 3.05 13.28 -14.95
N ASP A 48 3.56 12.76 -13.85
CA ASP A 48 2.78 12.01 -12.83
C ASP A 48 2.77 12.83 -11.53
N VAL A 49 1.57 13.08 -11.01
CA VAL A 49 1.35 13.82 -9.76
C VAL A 49 0.41 13.03 -8.86
N ALA A 50 0.70 12.96 -7.58
CA ALA A 50 -0.21 12.40 -6.58
C ALA A 50 -0.27 13.31 -5.34
N VAL A 51 -1.45 13.35 -4.71
CA VAL A 51 -1.65 14.03 -3.42
C VAL A 51 -2.30 13.03 -2.48
N ASP A 52 -1.61 12.67 -1.42
CA ASP A 52 -2.06 11.71 -0.41
C ASP A 52 -2.37 12.40 0.92
N PHE A 53 -3.41 11.94 1.58
CA PHE A 53 -3.90 12.44 2.85
C PHE A 53 -4.06 11.30 3.87
N PRO A 54 -3.83 11.51 5.17
CA PRO A 54 -4.17 10.56 6.21
C PRO A 54 -5.70 10.55 6.42
N ALA A 55 -6.40 9.95 5.47
CA ALA A 55 -7.87 9.95 5.36
C ALA A 55 -8.43 8.56 4.99
N GLY A 56 -7.68 7.49 5.27
CA GLY A 56 -8.07 6.11 5.01
C GLY A 56 -9.13 5.57 5.98
N SER A 57 -9.53 4.31 5.79
CA SER A 57 -10.64 3.69 6.53
C SER A 57 -10.38 3.53 8.03
N ARG A 58 -9.12 3.50 8.49
CA ARG A 58 -8.80 3.40 9.93
C ARG A 58 -9.29 4.58 10.76
N PHE A 59 -9.64 5.68 10.14
CA PHE A 59 -10.18 6.86 10.79
C PHE A 59 -11.72 6.83 10.90
N ASP A 60 -12.37 5.85 10.30
CA ASP A 60 -13.80 5.62 10.47
C ASP A 60 -14.13 5.19 11.90
N THR A 61 -15.38 5.34 12.27
CA THR A 61 -15.94 4.70 13.47
C THR A 61 -16.82 3.53 13.04
N ALA A 62 -17.07 2.55 13.92
CA ALA A 62 -17.92 1.42 13.62
C ALA A 62 -19.33 1.85 13.14
N ALA A 63 -19.88 2.93 13.71
CA ALA A 63 -21.18 3.48 13.32
C ALA A 63 -21.21 4.12 11.93
N ARG A 64 -20.05 4.60 11.45
CA ARG A 64 -19.87 5.31 10.17
C ARG A 64 -18.82 4.64 9.28
N SER A 65 -18.66 3.33 9.38
CA SER A 65 -17.71 2.57 8.59
C SER A 65 -18.09 2.64 7.10
N GLY A 66 -17.15 3.13 6.29
CA GLY A 66 -17.32 3.47 4.88
C GLY A 66 -17.42 4.96 4.58
N LEU A 67 -17.34 5.83 5.60
CA LEU A 67 -17.33 7.29 5.40
C LEU A 67 -16.10 7.73 4.62
N ALA A 68 -14.91 7.25 5.00
CA ALA A 68 -13.68 7.52 4.29
C ALA A 68 -13.74 7.05 2.82
N ALA A 69 -14.16 5.80 2.60
CA ALA A 69 -14.25 5.19 1.27
C ALA A 69 -15.25 5.93 0.37
N LEU A 70 -16.48 6.19 0.86
CA LEU A 70 -17.47 6.91 0.07
C LEU A 70 -17.03 8.33 -0.23
N THR A 71 -16.41 9.03 0.73
CA THR A 71 -15.88 10.39 0.49
C THR A 71 -14.82 10.38 -0.59
N HIS A 72 -13.87 9.43 -0.55
CA HIS A 72 -12.84 9.28 -1.58
C HIS A 72 -13.45 9.00 -2.96
N THR A 73 -14.36 8.05 -3.06
CA THR A 73 -15.07 7.69 -4.30
C THR A 73 -15.84 8.89 -4.89
N MET A 74 -16.30 9.78 -4.04
CA MET A 74 -17.14 10.92 -4.46
C MET A 74 -16.33 12.16 -4.89
N LEU A 75 -15.01 12.19 -4.77
CA LEU A 75 -14.20 13.39 -5.07
C LEU A 75 -14.34 13.86 -6.52
N ASP A 76 -14.41 12.95 -7.48
CA ASP A 76 -14.52 13.20 -8.91
C ASP A 76 -15.95 13.08 -9.45
N GLN A 77 -16.93 12.82 -8.60
CA GLN A 77 -18.33 12.68 -9.01
C GLN A 77 -19.05 14.04 -9.21
N GLY A 78 -18.30 15.14 -9.07
CA GLY A 78 -18.70 16.52 -9.30
C GLY A 78 -17.76 17.44 -8.58
N ALA A 79 -17.11 18.35 -9.32
CA ALA A 79 -16.11 19.25 -8.76
C ALA A 79 -15.98 20.56 -9.57
N GLY A 80 -15.97 21.69 -8.88
CA GLY A 80 -15.73 23.01 -9.48
C GLY A 80 -16.73 23.37 -10.59
N GLY A 81 -18.00 23.00 -10.43
CA GLY A 81 -19.08 23.21 -11.40
C GLY A 81 -19.10 22.20 -12.56
N MET A 82 -18.22 21.20 -12.54
CA MET A 82 -18.17 20.10 -13.54
C MET A 82 -18.90 18.87 -12.99
N SER A 83 -19.72 18.21 -13.84
CA SER A 83 -20.23 16.88 -13.54
C SER A 83 -19.14 15.82 -13.72
N ASP A 84 -19.39 14.58 -13.22
CA ASP A 84 -18.57 13.40 -13.45
C ASP A 84 -18.28 13.17 -14.95
N ILE A 85 -19.31 13.29 -15.80
CA ILE A 85 -19.17 13.19 -17.27
C ILE A 85 -18.26 14.28 -17.82
N ALA A 86 -18.42 15.55 -17.39
CA ALA A 86 -17.59 16.64 -17.85
C ALA A 86 -16.14 16.51 -17.39
N ILE A 87 -15.89 15.99 -16.20
CA ILE A 87 -14.54 15.66 -15.69
C ILE A 87 -13.91 14.59 -16.58
N ALA A 88 -14.61 13.47 -16.80
CA ALA A 88 -14.12 12.38 -17.64
C ALA A 88 -13.83 12.83 -19.08
N GLN A 89 -14.73 13.60 -19.69
CA GLN A 89 -14.57 14.14 -21.04
C GLN A 89 -13.34 15.04 -21.16
N ARG A 90 -13.18 16.00 -20.25
CA ARG A 90 -12.04 16.95 -20.30
C ARG A 90 -10.69 16.24 -20.14
N LEU A 91 -10.62 15.18 -19.34
CA LEU A 91 -9.42 14.38 -19.19
C LEU A 91 -9.16 13.54 -20.45
N ALA A 92 -10.20 12.94 -21.03
CA ALA A 92 -10.11 12.16 -22.26
C ALA A 92 -9.64 13.01 -23.45
N ASP A 93 -10.12 14.26 -23.57
CA ASP A 93 -9.77 15.18 -24.65
C ASP A 93 -8.25 15.52 -24.68
N VAL A 94 -7.54 15.32 -23.57
CA VAL A 94 -6.09 15.56 -23.45
C VAL A 94 -5.30 14.29 -23.12
N GLY A 95 -5.93 13.12 -23.20
CA GLY A 95 -5.29 11.84 -22.93
C GLY A 95 -4.78 11.68 -21.48
N ALA A 96 -5.35 12.44 -20.54
CA ALA A 96 -4.98 12.40 -19.14
C ALA A 96 -5.76 11.33 -18.38
N VAL A 97 -5.12 10.75 -17.36
CA VAL A 97 -5.72 9.72 -16.50
C VAL A 97 -5.75 10.24 -15.06
N LEU A 98 -6.95 10.41 -14.53
CA LEU A 98 -7.20 10.64 -13.12
C LEU A 98 -7.35 9.29 -12.42
N GLY A 99 -6.74 9.14 -11.25
CA GLY A 99 -6.81 7.95 -10.43
C GLY A 99 -6.61 8.29 -8.97
N GLY A 100 -6.28 7.30 -8.19
CA GLY A 100 -5.99 7.49 -6.77
C GLY A 100 -5.64 6.20 -6.09
N ALA A 101 -5.30 6.27 -4.81
CA ALA A 101 -5.17 5.12 -3.94
C ALA A 101 -6.01 5.36 -2.69
N PHE A 102 -6.67 4.31 -2.25
CA PHE A 102 -7.42 4.30 -1.01
C PHE A 102 -7.12 3.00 -0.27
N ASP A 103 -6.71 3.15 0.98
CA ASP A 103 -6.40 2.02 1.86
C ASP A 103 -6.79 2.35 3.31
N GLN A 104 -6.33 1.56 4.24
CA GLN A 104 -6.60 1.79 5.66
C GLN A 104 -5.98 3.10 6.17
N ASP A 105 -4.81 3.50 5.68
CA ASP A 105 -4.08 4.67 6.18
C ASP A 105 -4.42 5.95 5.43
N ARG A 106 -4.62 5.87 4.11
CA ARG A 106 -4.63 7.03 3.22
C ARG A 106 -5.74 7.04 2.19
N ALA A 107 -6.07 8.24 1.78
CA ALA A 107 -6.83 8.52 0.57
C ALA A 107 -5.99 9.46 -0.30
N GLY A 108 -5.85 9.17 -1.57
CA GLY A 108 -5.03 9.96 -2.47
C GLY A 108 -5.66 10.10 -3.84
N VAL A 109 -5.41 11.23 -4.49
CA VAL A 109 -5.78 11.49 -5.89
C VAL A 109 -4.51 11.60 -6.71
N SER A 110 -4.46 10.97 -7.87
CA SER A 110 -3.32 11.02 -8.79
C SER A 110 -3.74 11.43 -10.19
N LEU A 111 -2.82 12.05 -10.90
CA LEU A 111 -2.99 12.46 -12.30
C LEU A 111 -1.76 12.01 -13.08
N ARG A 112 -1.99 11.40 -14.24
CA ARG A 112 -0.99 11.21 -15.29
C ARG A 112 -1.41 12.01 -16.53
N THR A 113 -0.47 12.80 -17.09
CA THR A 113 -0.72 13.60 -18.28
C THR A 113 0.55 13.79 -19.08
N LEU A 114 0.41 14.28 -20.32
CA LEU A 114 1.56 14.75 -21.10
C LEU A 114 2.11 16.04 -20.50
N SER A 115 3.42 16.30 -20.68
CA SER A 115 4.09 17.51 -20.19
C SER A 115 3.87 18.75 -21.06
N SER A 116 3.39 18.58 -22.30
CA SER A 116 3.05 19.69 -23.21
C SER A 116 2.03 20.64 -22.55
N ALA A 117 2.24 21.94 -22.70
CA ALA A 117 1.53 22.98 -21.94
C ALA A 117 -0.01 22.86 -22.03
N ARG A 118 -0.53 22.59 -23.24
CA ARG A 118 -1.97 22.46 -23.46
C ARG A 118 -2.59 21.33 -22.66
N GLU A 119 -2.04 20.12 -22.79
CA GLU A 119 -2.55 18.90 -22.17
C GLU A 119 -2.33 18.96 -20.66
N ARG A 120 -1.14 19.33 -20.23
CA ARG A 120 -0.77 19.48 -18.82
C ARG A 120 -1.69 20.46 -18.08
N ASP A 121 -1.84 21.67 -18.62
CA ASP A 121 -2.57 22.74 -17.94
C ASP A 121 -4.07 22.42 -17.88
N ALA A 122 -4.65 21.83 -18.94
CA ALA A 122 -6.02 21.37 -18.94
C ALA A 122 -6.27 20.23 -17.94
N ALA A 123 -5.37 19.24 -17.90
CA ALA A 123 -5.46 18.13 -16.94
C ALA A 123 -5.30 18.59 -15.49
N LEU A 124 -4.32 19.49 -15.23
CA LEU A 124 -4.09 20.05 -13.90
C LEU A 124 -5.25 20.94 -13.43
N ALA A 125 -5.97 21.60 -14.34
CA ALA A 125 -7.16 22.37 -13.98
C ALA A 125 -8.28 21.43 -13.44
N VAL A 126 -8.50 20.29 -14.07
CA VAL A 126 -9.45 19.28 -13.59
C VAL A 126 -8.98 18.67 -12.26
N PHE A 127 -7.72 18.27 -12.19
CA PHE A 127 -7.12 17.68 -10.99
C PHE A 127 -7.24 18.60 -9.76
N THR A 128 -6.91 19.87 -9.94
CA THR A 128 -7.04 20.84 -8.84
C THR A 128 -8.49 21.14 -8.49
N ALA A 129 -9.42 21.11 -9.44
CA ALA A 129 -10.84 21.25 -9.14
C ALA A 129 -11.36 20.09 -8.28
N VAL A 130 -10.98 18.84 -8.61
CA VAL A 130 -11.32 17.64 -7.82
C VAL A 130 -10.78 17.74 -6.41
N LEU A 131 -9.54 18.21 -6.24
CA LEU A 131 -8.91 18.36 -4.92
C LEU A 131 -9.49 19.52 -4.10
N HIS A 132 -9.85 20.64 -4.72
CA HIS A 132 -10.18 21.88 -4.01
C HIS A 132 -11.68 22.08 -3.79
N LYS A 133 -12.51 21.61 -4.74
CA LYS A 133 -13.93 21.95 -4.79
C LYS A 133 -14.79 20.71 -5.11
N PRO A 134 -14.64 19.58 -4.37
CA PRO A 134 -15.56 18.46 -4.54
C PRO A 134 -16.95 18.86 -4.05
N GLU A 135 -17.98 18.54 -4.83
CA GLU A 135 -19.36 19.02 -4.59
C GLU A 135 -20.25 17.96 -3.93
N PHE A 136 -19.88 16.69 -4.05
CA PHE A 136 -20.65 15.54 -3.54
C PHE A 136 -22.13 15.62 -3.91
N PRO A 137 -22.50 15.60 -5.21
CA PRO A 137 -23.88 15.73 -5.62
C PRO A 137 -24.75 14.59 -5.05
N GLN A 138 -25.95 14.92 -4.56
CA GLN A 138 -26.79 13.95 -3.86
C GLN A 138 -27.17 12.74 -4.73
N ALA A 139 -27.46 12.97 -6.02
CA ALA A 139 -27.79 11.89 -6.96
C ALA A 139 -26.59 10.95 -7.19
N ALA A 140 -25.39 11.51 -7.37
CA ALA A 140 -24.16 10.73 -7.49
C ALA A 140 -23.89 9.93 -6.20
N MET A 141 -24.06 10.55 -5.04
CA MET A 141 -23.89 9.86 -3.75
C MET A 141 -24.84 8.68 -3.59
N GLN A 142 -26.08 8.80 -4.01
CA GLN A 142 -27.05 7.69 -3.97
C GLN A 142 -26.62 6.56 -4.91
N ARG A 143 -26.18 6.88 -6.11
CA ARG A 143 -25.69 5.92 -7.12
C ARG A 143 -24.45 5.17 -6.60
N GLU A 144 -23.44 5.90 -6.12
CA GLU A 144 -22.20 5.30 -5.63
C GLU A 144 -22.42 4.48 -4.36
N ARG A 145 -23.26 4.94 -3.44
CA ARG A 145 -23.68 4.14 -2.29
C ARG A 145 -24.35 2.83 -2.70
N ALA A 146 -25.27 2.88 -3.65
CA ALA A 146 -25.95 1.68 -4.14
C ALA A 146 -24.96 0.70 -4.76
N ARG A 147 -23.97 1.20 -5.54
CA ARG A 147 -22.89 0.41 -6.12
C ARG A 147 -22.03 -0.24 -5.02
N MET A 148 -21.60 0.53 -4.01
CA MET A 148 -20.81 0.00 -2.89
C MET A 148 -21.59 -1.05 -2.08
N LEU A 149 -22.89 -0.84 -1.84
CA LEU A 149 -23.72 -1.82 -1.15
C LEU A 149 -23.90 -3.11 -1.97
N ALA A 150 -23.98 -3.01 -3.29
CA ALA A 150 -24.02 -4.18 -4.17
C ALA A 150 -22.67 -4.95 -4.14
N GLN A 151 -21.56 -4.22 -4.17
CA GLN A 151 -20.22 -4.81 -4.03
C GLN A 151 -20.06 -5.54 -2.69
N LEU A 152 -20.47 -4.94 -1.56
CA LEU A 152 -20.40 -5.59 -0.25
C LEU A 152 -21.20 -6.91 -0.19
N ARG A 153 -22.36 -6.98 -0.86
CA ARG A 153 -23.13 -8.24 -0.95
C ARG A 153 -22.42 -9.30 -1.81
N ASP A 154 -21.80 -8.86 -2.90
CA ASP A 154 -21.01 -9.77 -3.74
C ASP A 154 -19.81 -10.31 -2.97
N GLU A 155 -19.13 -9.49 -2.16
CA GLU A 155 -18.03 -9.90 -1.30
C GLU A 155 -18.44 -10.97 -0.26
N GLU A 156 -19.68 -10.93 0.23
CA GLU A 156 -20.22 -11.95 1.14
C GLU A 156 -20.33 -13.34 0.47
N SER A 157 -20.42 -13.40 -0.85
CA SER A 157 -20.42 -14.67 -1.60
C SER A 157 -19.03 -15.25 -1.85
N ARG A 158 -17.98 -14.49 -1.54
CA ARG A 158 -16.58 -14.86 -1.77
C ARG A 158 -15.91 -15.23 -0.45
N PRO A 159 -15.61 -16.53 -0.21
CA PRO A 159 -15.08 -16.99 1.09
C PRO A 159 -13.75 -16.34 1.46
N GLY A 160 -12.91 -15.97 0.50
CA GLY A 160 -11.67 -15.25 0.74
C GLY A 160 -11.88 -13.87 1.34
N GLU A 161 -12.83 -13.10 0.83
CA GLU A 161 -13.20 -11.76 1.34
C GLU A 161 -13.81 -11.85 2.75
N VAL A 162 -14.65 -12.87 2.97
CA VAL A 162 -15.21 -13.15 4.30
C VAL A 162 -14.09 -13.48 5.30
N ALA A 163 -13.12 -14.31 4.88
CA ALA A 163 -11.97 -14.67 5.70
C ALA A 163 -11.11 -13.44 6.05
N GLU A 164 -10.82 -12.58 5.08
CA GLU A 164 -10.01 -11.39 5.30
C GLU A 164 -10.68 -10.41 6.27
N LYS A 165 -11.97 -10.10 6.08
CA LYS A 165 -12.73 -9.24 7.00
C LYS A 165 -12.74 -9.81 8.42
N ALA A 166 -13.01 -11.12 8.56
CA ALA A 166 -13.05 -11.78 9.85
C ALA A 166 -11.67 -11.82 10.53
N PHE A 167 -10.59 -11.96 9.76
CA PHE A 167 -9.22 -11.95 10.24
C PHE A 167 -8.81 -10.57 10.79
N TYR A 168 -9.02 -9.51 10.01
CA TYR A 168 -8.72 -8.15 10.48
C TYR A 168 -9.55 -7.77 11.70
N GLN A 169 -10.83 -8.12 11.74
CA GLN A 169 -11.69 -7.91 12.90
C GLN A 169 -11.19 -8.70 14.14
N ALA A 170 -10.74 -9.93 13.94
CA ALA A 170 -10.20 -10.74 15.03
C ALA A 170 -8.88 -10.19 15.60
N LEU A 171 -8.05 -9.53 14.77
CA LEU A 171 -6.79 -8.91 15.20
C LEU A 171 -6.97 -7.54 15.86
N TYR A 172 -7.86 -6.70 15.33
CA TYR A 172 -7.92 -5.27 15.69
C TYR A 172 -9.26 -4.83 16.29
N GLY A 173 -10.29 -5.70 16.30
CA GLY A 173 -11.62 -5.38 16.81
C GLY A 173 -12.41 -4.43 15.90
N ASP A 174 -13.31 -3.65 16.49
CA ASP A 174 -14.24 -2.78 15.77
C ASP A 174 -13.71 -1.35 15.61
N ARG A 175 -12.41 -1.19 15.40
CA ARG A 175 -11.75 0.12 15.24
C ARG A 175 -10.46 0.02 14.43
N GLY A 176 -10.04 1.15 13.89
CA GLY A 176 -8.77 1.23 13.16
C GLY A 176 -8.71 0.23 12.02
N TYR A 177 -7.68 -0.61 12.00
CA TYR A 177 -7.50 -1.61 10.93
C TYR A 177 -8.49 -2.79 10.99
N GLY A 178 -9.24 -2.94 12.06
CA GLY A 178 -10.30 -3.96 12.16
C GLY A 178 -11.57 -3.59 11.40
N LEU A 179 -11.73 -2.33 10.99
CA LEU A 179 -12.86 -1.90 10.16
C LEU A 179 -12.59 -2.24 8.69
N PRO A 180 -13.60 -2.77 7.96
CA PRO A 180 -13.45 -3.04 6.53
C PRO A 180 -13.13 -1.78 5.74
N VAL A 181 -12.21 -1.88 4.77
CA VAL A 181 -11.79 -0.74 3.93
C VAL A 181 -12.95 -0.11 3.19
N ALA A 182 -13.83 -0.92 2.60
CA ALA A 182 -15.02 -0.46 1.90
C ALA A 182 -16.17 -0.06 2.85
N GLY A 183 -16.01 -0.27 4.16
CA GLY A 183 -17.04 -0.01 5.15
C GLY A 183 -18.02 -1.16 5.34
N THR A 184 -19.15 -0.85 6.01
CA THR A 184 -20.22 -1.80 6.29
C THR A 184 -21.54 -1.31 5.69
N ALA A 185 -22.46 -2.23 5.38
CA ALA A 185 -23.79 -1.87 4.85
C ALA A 185 -24.55 -0.91 5.81
N LYS A 186 -24.45 -1.17 7.12
CA LYS A 186 -25.05 -0.30 8.16
C LYS A 186 -24.41 1.09 8.17
N GLY A 187 -23.07 1.14 8.14
CA GLY A 187 -22.34 2.41 8.12
C GLY A 187 -22.68 3.23 6.88
N LEU A 188 -22.51 2.66 5.68
CA LEU A 188 -22.83 3.32 4.41
C LEU A 188 -24.28 3.80 4.35
N GLY A 189 -25.23 3.00 4.85
CA GLY A 189 -26.66 3.34 4.88
C GLY A 189 -26.96 4.57 5.75
N SER A 190 -26.18 4.83 6.78
CA SER A 190 -26.37 5.95 7.72
C SER A 190 -25.81 7.29 7.24
N LEU A 191 -24.95 7.31 6.21
CA LEU A 191 -24.22 8.51 5.79
C LEU A 191 -25.11 9.52 5.08
N ALA A 192 -24.91 10.78 5.39
CA ALA A 192 -25.50 11.92 4.67
C ALA A 192 -24.40 12.71 3.94
N ARG A 193 -24.78 13.51 2.94
CA ARG A 193 -23.86 14.41 2.22
C ARG A 193 -23.07 15.32 3.17
N ALA A 194 -23.70 15.79 4.24
CA ALA A 194 -23.05 16.62 5.25
C ALA A 194 -21.85 15.91 5.92
N ASP A 195 -21.94 14.58 6.12
CA ASP A 195 -20.83 13.79 6.70
C ASP A 195 -19.62 13.76 5.77
N LEU A 196 -19.83 13.60 4.45
CA LEU A 196 -18.77 13.63 3.46
C LEU A 196 -18.09 15.00 3.41
N LEU A 197 -18.85 16.08 3.44
CA LEU A 197 -18.32 17.44 3.47
C LEU A 197 -17.51 17.70 4.76
N ALA A 198 -18.01 17.24 5.89
CA ALA A 198 -17.29 17.35 7.17
C ALA A 198 -16.00 16.53 7.17
N TRP A 199 -16.04 15.32 6.64
CA TRP A 199 -14.88 14.46 6.48
C TRP A 199 -13.82 15.09 5.58
N TYR A 200 -14.20 15.54 4.39
CA TYR A 200 -13.30 16.22 3.48
C TYR A 200 -12.62 17.43 4.16
N ARG A 201 -13.39 18.31 4.79
CA ARG A 201 -12.86 19.49 5.47
C ARG A 201 -11.93 19.15 6.65
N SER A 202 -12.14 18.03 7.30
CA SER A 202 -11.36 17.63 8.47
C SER A 202 -10.12 16.81 8.13
N ARG A 203 -10.10 16.07 7.01
CA ARG A 203 -9.05 15.11 6.68
C ARG A 203 -8.21 15.49 5.45
N TYR A 204 -8.77 16.18 4.46
CA TYR A 204 -8.06 16.57 3.24
C TYR A 204 -7.37 17.93 3.42
N ARG A 205 -6.51 18.04 4.43
CA ARG A 205 -5.91 19.30 4.84
C ARG A 205 -4.52 19.50 4.26
N ALA A 206 -4.19 20.76 3.92
CA ALA A 206 -2.89 21.10 3.37
C ALA A 206 -1.72 20.71 4.26
N GLY A 207 -1.81 20.91 5.58
CA GLY A 207 -0.73 20.57 6.52
C GLY A 207 -0.46 19.09 6.68
N ASP A 208 -1.42 18.23 6.35
CA ASP A 208 -1.30 16.77 6.39
C ASP A 208 -0.98 16.16 5.03
N ALA A 209 -1.12 16.93 3.94
CA ALA A 209 -0.98 16.44 2.60
C ALA A 209 0.49 16.11 2.26
N VAL A 210 0.64 15.09 1.42
CA VAL A 210 1.89 14.74 0.76
C VAL A 210 1.69 14.86 -0.74
N ILE A 211 2.43 15.74 -1.39
CA ILE A 211 2.46 15.87 -2.84
C ILE A 211 3.68 15.11 -3.36
N SER A 212 3.46 14.18 -4.27
CA SER A 212 4.51 13.45 -4.98
C SER A 212 4.43 13.78 -6.46
N VAL A 213 5.55 14.14 -7.07
CA VAL A 213 5.63 14.54 -8.49
C VAL A 213 6.83 13.86 -9.12
N ILE A 214 6.65 13.33 -10.32
CA ILE A 214 7.75 12.84 -11.16
C ILE A 214 7.43 13.13 -12.62
N GLY A 215 8.43 13.53 -13.39
CA GLY A 215 8.32 13.66 -14.84
C GLY A 215 8.96 14.90 -15.42
N ASP A 216 8.58 15.20 -16.66
CA ASP A 216 9.12 16.27 -17.48
C ASP A 216 8.61 17.64 -17.01
N MET A 217 9.21 18.10 -15.92
CA MET A 217 8.88 19.39 -15.29
C MET A 217 10.13 19.91 -14.56
N SER A 218 10.39 21.21 -14.63
CA SER A 218 11.46 21.82 -13.85
C SER A 218 11.10 21.91 -12.36
N ARG A 219 12.12 21.96 -11.50
CA ARG A 219 11.94 22.21 -10.06
C ARG A 219 11.09 23.45 -9.77
N ALA A 220 11.32 24.55 -10.49
CA ALA A 220 10.58 25.80 -10.29
C ALA A 220 9.09 25.65 -10.67
N ASP A 221 8.78 24.85 -11.70
CA ASP A 221 7.39 24.54 -12.07
C ASP A 221 6.73 23.64 -11.05
N ALA A 222 7.45 22.64 -10.54
CA ALA A 222 6.98 21.75 -9.49
C ALA A 222 6.66 22.51 -8.19
N GLU A 223 7.46 23.52 -7.83
CA GLU A 223 7.19 24.40 -6.68
C GLU A 223 5.90 25.21 -6.88
N ARG A 224 5.72 25.79 -8.07
CA ARG A 224 4.49 26.53 -8.39
C ARG A 224 3.25 25.65 -8.39
N LEU A 225 3.37 24.43 -8.92
CA LEU A 225 2.30 23.44 -8.91
C LEU A 225 1.94 23.04 -7.47
N ALA A 226 2.93 22.66 -6.67
CA ALA A 226 2.74 22.24 -5.27
C ALA A 226 2.09 23.36 -4.43
N GLN A 227 2.54 24.62 -4.61
CA GLN A 227 1.95 25.75 -3.92
C GLN A 227 0.50 25.99 -4.35
N ARG A 228 0.18 25.88 -5.64
CA ARG A 228 -1.19 25.99 -6.15
C ARG A 228 -2.10 24.91 -5.54
N ILE A 229 -1.63 23.65 -5.49
CA ILE A 229 -2.37 22.55 -4.87
C ILE A 229 -2.59 22.83 -3.38
N ALA A 230 -1.53 23.13 -2.63
CA ALA A 230 -1.61 23.34 -1.18
C ALA A 230 -2.51 24.53 -0.79
N ALA A 231 -2.45 25.62 -1.55
CA ALA A 231 -3.23 26.83 -1.26
C ALA A 231 -4.75 26.63 -1.40
N GLY A 232 -5.19 25.73 -2.29
CA GLY A 232 -6.61 25.46 -2.52
C GLY A 232 -7.23 24.37 -1.62
N LEU A 233 -6.41 23.64 -0.85
CA LEU A 233 -6.87 22.63 0.10
C LEU A 233 -7.45 23.28 1.37
N PRO A 234 -8.33 22.58 2.12
CA PRO A 234 -8.75 23.02 3.44
C PRO A 234 -7.55 23.29 4.35
N GLN A 235 -7.51 24.50 4.96
CA GLN A 235 -6.44 24.94 5.84
C GLN A 235 -6.73 24.56 7.29
N GLY A 236 -5.72 24.56 8.15
CA GLY A 236 -5.83 24.36 9.58
C GLY A 236 -4.89 23.28 10.10
N MET A 237 -5.02 22.98 11.40
CA MET A 237 -4.18 21.98 12.06
C MET A 237 -4.50 20.56 11.61
N ALA A 238 -3.49 19.71 11.66
CA ALA A 238 -3.60 18.29 11.43
C ALA A 238 -4.68 17.64 12.31
N ALA A 239 -5.47 16.79 11.72
CA ALA A 239 -6.44 16.01 12.48
C ALA A 239 -5.71 15.00 13.38
N ALA A 240 -6.17 14.88 14.63
CA ALA A 240 -5.59 13.92 15.57
C ALA A 240 -5.56 12.50 14.99
N GLN A 241 -4.44 11.82 15.17
CA GLN A 241 -4.31 10.42 14.79
C GLN A 241 -5.03 9.56 15.84
N PRO A 242 -5.86 8.57 15.45
CA PRO A 242 -6.42 7.64 16.42
C PRO A 242 -5.29 6.84 17.08
N ALA A 243 -5.44 6.58 18.38
CA ALA A 243 -4.52 5.70 19.07
C ALA A 243 -4.49 4.30 18.42
N PRO A 244 -3.33 3.63 18.39
CA PRO A 244 -3.26 2.25 17.95
C PRO A 244 -4.28 1.37 18.70
N ALA A 245 -4.95 0.48 17.99
CA ALA A 245 -5.67 -0.60 18.63
C ALA A 245 -4.65 -1.52 19.29
N GLY A 246 -4.77 -1.78 20.59
CA GLY A 246 -3.97 -2.83 21.23
C GLY A 246 -4.30 -4.19 20.62
N PRO A 247 -3.36 -5.17 20.64
CA PRO A 247 -3.62 -6.51 20.16
C PRO A 247 -4.76 -7.16 20.98
N LEU A 248 -5.64 -7.87 20.29
CA LEU A 248 -6.64 -8.71 20.92
C LEU A 248 -6.02 -10.08 21.28
N PRO A 249 -6.60 -10.79 22.26
CA PRO A 249 -6.18 -12.17 22.52
C PRO A 249 -6.30 -13.03 21.27
N PRO A 250 -5.38 -14.00 21.07
CA PRO A 250 -5.45 -14.93 19.95
C PRO A 250 -6.79 -15.66 19.92
N ALA A 251 -7.34 -15.81 18.73
CA ALA A 251 -8.63 -16.47 18.52
C ALA A 251 -8.56 -17.46 17.36
N GLN A 252 -9.34 -18.54 17.46
CA GLN A 252 -9.61 -19.39 16.31
C GLN A 252 -11.09 -19.28 15.97
N LYS A 253 -11.39 -18.92 14.72
CA LYS A 253 -12.75 -18.71 14.22
C LYS A 253 -13.00 -19.56 12.98
N ARG A 254 -14.10 -20.32 12.99
CA ARG A 254 -14.58 -21.04 11.83
C ARG A 254 -15.90 -20.41 11.37
N ILE A 255 -15.99 -20.15 10.08
CA ILE A 255 -17.17 -19.60 9.44
C ILE A 255 -17.60 -20.56 8.34
N SER A 256 -18.81 -21.13 8.46
CA SER A 256 -19.39 -21.97 7.44
C SER A 256 -19.73 -21.12 6.22
N HIS A 257 -19.34 -21.62 5.04
CA HIS A 257 -19.60 -20.95 3.77
C HIS A 257 -19.74 -22.01 2.67
N PRO A 258 -20.76 -21.93 1.78
CA PRO A 258 -20.99 -22.92 0.73
C PRO A 258 -19.89 -22.84 -0.35
N SER A 259 -18.79 -23.50 -0.09
CA SER A 259 -17.58 -23.51 -0.93
C SER A 259 -16.93 -24.89 -0.88
N SER A 260 -16.44 -25.37 -2.01
CA SER A 260 -15.68 -26.64 -2.11
C SER A 260 -14.29 -26.56 -1.49
N GLN A 261 -13.81 -25.36 -1.18
CA GLN A 261 -12.51 -25.11 -0.58
C GLN A 261 -12.65 -24.19 0.63
N SER A 262 -11.77 -24.42 1.61
CA SER A 262 -11.60 -23.53 2.76
C SER A 262 -10.47 -22.54 2.53
N HIS A 263 -10.75 -21.29 2.85
CA HIS A 263 -9.74 -20.23 2.97
C HIS A 263 -9.30 -20.16 4.43
N VAL A 264 -8.00 -20.32 4.64
CA VAL A 264 -7.38 -20.28 5.97
C VAL A 264 -6.48 -19.06 6.02
N LEU A 265 -6.75 -18.16 6.95
CA LEU A 265 -5.88 -17.04 7.28
C LEU A 265 -5.42 -17.15 8.72
N MET A 266 -4.13 -17.02 8.93
CA MET A 266 -3.50 -16.98 10.26
C MET A 266 -2.61 -15.77 10.38
N GLY A 267 -2.39 -15.32 11.60
CA GLY A 267 -1.41 -14.25 11.83
C GLY A 267 -1.61 -13.54 13.15
N GLN A 268 -0.89 -12.48 13.28
CA GLN A 268 -0.88 -11.62 14.46
C GLN A 268 -0.62 -10.17 14.06
N VAL A 269 -0.74 -9.23 14.99
CA VAL A 269 -0.24 -7.87 14.79
C VAL A 269 1.28 -7.96 14.58
N GLY A 270 1.74 -7.42 13.46
CA GLY A 270 3.13 -7.48 13.02
C GLY A 270 3.89 -6.18 13.27
N MET A 271 4.23 -5.43 12.21
CA MET A 271 5.11 -4.27 12.28
C MET A 271 4.53 -3.02 11.61
N ALA A 272 4.98 -1.85 12.07
CA ALA A 272 4.76 -0.59 11.38
C ALA A 272 5.79 -0.39 10.25
N ARG A 273 5.52 0.57 9.34
CA ARG A 273 6.44 0.88 8.24
C ARG A 273 7.79 1.44 8.70
N SER A 274 7.82 2.09 9.85
CA SER A 274 9.03 2.67 10.47
C SER A 274 9.72 1.72 11.45
N ASP A 275 9.34 0.45 11.50
CA ASP A 275 9.92 -0.51 12.44
C ASP A 275 11.40 -0.75 12.14
N PRO A 276 12.31 -0.70 13.13
CA PRO A 276 13.74 -0.95 12.93
C PRO A 276 14.04 -2.37 12.44
N ASP A 277 13.17 -3.35 12.74
CA ASP A 277 13.33 -4.73 12.30
C ASP A 277 12.80 -4.96 10.86
N TYR A 278 12.36 -3.90 10.16
CA TYR A 278 11.70 -4.01 8.86
C TYR A 278 12.46 -4.90 7.87
N PHE A 279 13.75 -4.63 7.64
CA PHE A 279 14.52 -5.39 6.65
C PHE A 279 14.79 -6.83 7.09
N ALA A 280 15.06 -7.07 8.37
CA ALA A 280 15.26 -8.42 8.91
C ALA A 280 13.99 -9.27 8.78
N LEU A 281 12.83 -8.71 9.12
CA LEU A 281 11.53 -9.36 8.96
C LEU A 281 11.13 -9.54 7.49
N TYR A 282 11.42 -8.55 6.64
CA TYR A 282 11.11 -8.59 5.21
C TYR A 282 11.91 -9.67 4.48
N VAL A 283 13.22 -9.73 4.69
CA VAL A 283 14.10 -10.74 4.09
C VAL A 283 13.80 -12.12 4.66
N GLY A 284 13.63 -12.23 5.98
CA GLY A 284 13.25 -13.50 6.63
C GLY A 284 11.91 -14.03 6.14
N ASN A 285 10.93 -13.14 5.97
CA ASN A 285 9.63 -13.53 5.43
C ASN A 285 9.71 -13.97 3.95
N HIS A 286 10.65 -13.44 3.17
CA HIS A 286 10.86 -13.93 1.81
C HIS A 286 11.19 -15.43 1.81
N VAL A 287 12.02 -15.89 2.75
CA VAL A 287 12.31 -17.31 2.95
C VAL A 287 11.11 -18.06 3.50
N LEU A 288 10.39 -17.50 4.49
CA LEU A 288 9.27 -18.17 5.13
C LEU A 288 8.11 -18.43 4.17
N GLY A 289 7.61 -17.41 3.47
CA GLY A 289 6.42 -17.55 2.63
C GLY A 289 6.27 -16.50 1.53
N GLY A 290 7.19 -15.52 1.46
CA GLY A 290 7.14 -14.42 0.48
C GLY A 290 7.87 -14.70 -0.84
N GLY A 291 8.74 -15.70 -0.90
CA GLY A 291 9.58 -16.04 -2.06
C GLY A 291 8.91 -16.96 -3.10
N GLY A 292 7.61 -17.14 -3.04
CA GLY A 292 6.89 -17.99 -3.98
C GLY A 292 7.34 -19.45 -3.91
N PHE A 293 7.74 -20.03 -5.03
CA PHE A 293 8.11 -21.45 -5.12
C PHE A 293 9.31 -21.86 -4.26
N ASP A 294 10.17 -20.91 -3.91
CA ASP A 294 11.36 -21.16 -3.11
C ASP A 294 11.13 -20.95 -1.60
N SER A 295 9.87 -20.71 -1.19
CA SER A 295 9.54 -20.47 0.22
C SER A 295 9.26 -21.75 0.98
N ARG A 296 9.64 -21.80 2.26
CA ARG A 296 9.35 -22.95 3.15
C ARG A 296 7.86 -23.25 3.26
N MET A 297 7.03 -22.20 3.30
CA MET A 297 5.57 -22.36 3.41
C MET A 297 5.00 -23.13 2.22
N LEU A 298 5.43 -22.78 1.00
CA LEU A 298 4.95 -23.47 -0.19
C LEU A 298 5.54 -24.88 -0.30
N ASP A 299 6.81 -25.09 0.07
CA ASP A 299 7.46 -26.40 0.11
C ASP A 299 6.72 -27.36 1.06
N GLU A 300 6.49 -26.93 2.30
CA GLU A 300 5.87 -27.75 3.32
C GLU A 300 4.40 -28.07 3.06
N VAL A 301 3.62 -27.07 2.62
CA VAL A 301 2.16 -27.23 2.45
C VAL A 301 1.82 -27.82 1.08
N ARG A 302 2.50 -27.37 0.02
CA ARG A 302 2.20 -27.78 -1.35
C ARG A 302 3.07 -28.96 -1.81
N GLN A 303 4.40 -28.78 -1.85
CA GLN A 303 5.28 -29.75 -2.52
C GLN A 303 5.33 -31.07 -1.78
N LYS A 304 5.51 -31.03 -0.46
CA LYS A 304 5.62 -32.25 0.35
C LYS A 304 4.29 -32.93 0.67
N ARG A 305 3.19 -32.18 0.80
CA ARG A 305 1.91 -32.70 1.31
C ARG A 305 0.73 -32.57 0.35
N GLY A 306 0.84 -31.69 -0.68
CA GLY A 306 -0.23 -31.49 -1.65
C GLY A 306 -1.51 -30.90 -1.05
N TYR A 307 -1.42 -30.20 0.08
CA TYR A 307 -2.61 -29.68 0.77
C TYR A 307 -3.18 -28.44 0.09
N ALA A 308 -2.34 -27.57 -0.49
CA ALA A 308 -2.78 -26.33 -1.10
C ALA A 308 -2.06 -26.05 -2.42
N TYR A 309 -2.73 -25.36 -3.33
CA TYR A 309 -2.09 -24.85 -4.55
C TYR A 309 -1.17 -23.65 -4.26
N SER A 310 -1.57 -22.81 -3.33
CA SER A 310 -0.80 -21.66 -2.86
C SER A 310 -0.80 -21.61 -1.33
N ALA A 311 0.37 -21.32 -0.77
CA ALA A 311 0.56 -21.01 0.64
C ALA A 311 1.62 -19.92 0.72
N TYR A 312 1.35 -18.89 1.51
CA TYR A 312 2.18 -17.68 1.53
C TYR A 312 2.17 -17.01 2.90
N SER A 313 3.17 -16.18 3.14
CA SER A 313 3.16 -15.24 4.27
C SER A 313 3.70 -13.89 3.84
N TYR A 314 3.22 -12.82 4.47
CA TYR A 314 3.78 -11.49 4.33
C TYR A 314 3.47 -10.61 5.53
N PHE A 315 4.37 -9.69 5.83
CA PHE A 315 4.08 -8.57 6.69
C PHE A 315 3.45 -7.44 5.85
N MET A 316 2.44 -6.79 6.40
CA MET A 316 1.82 -5.60 5.82
C MET A 316 2.17 -4.38 6.68
N PRO A 317 3.35 -3.77 6.49
CA PRO A 317 3.75 -2.63 7.29
C PRO A 317 2.94 -1.40 6.93
N MET A 318 2.25 -0.84 7.92
CA MET A 318 1.36 0.31 7.81
C MET A 318 1.86 1.48 8.69
N ALA A 319 1.09 2.57 8.80
CA ALA A 319 1.41 3.69 9.69
C ALA A 319 1.41 3.30 11.18
N GLN A 320 0.56 2.37 11.56
CA GLN A 320 0.59 1.63 12.83
C GLN A 320 0.96 0.18 12.52
N PRO A 321 1.26 -0.66 13.53
CA PRO A 321 1.58 -2.06 13.27
C PRO A 321 0.47 -2.77 12.49
N GLY A 322 0.74 -3.09 11.22
CA GLY A 322 -0.10 -3.93 10.37
C GLY A 322 0.16 -5.41 10.64
N PRO A 323 -0.58 -6.35 10.02
CA PRO A 323 -0.48 -7.77 10.35
C PRO A 323 0.75 -8.46 9.74
N LEU A 324 1.22 -9.52 10.42
CA LEU A 324 1.78 -10.69 9.76
C LEU A 324 0.58 -11.54 9.32
N LEU A 325 0.48 -11.82 8.05
CA LEU A 325 -0.57 -12.65 7.47
C LEU A 325 0.02 -13.88 6.80
N ILE A 326 -0.53 -15.05 7.13
CA ILE A 326 -0.24 -16.35 6.51
C ILE A 326 -1.55 -16.80 5.88
N GLY A 327 -1.54 -17.13 4.60
CA GLY A 327 -2.74 -17.54 3.88
C GLY A 327 -2.54 -18.80 3.07
N LEU A 328 -3.57 -19.64 3.03
CA LEU A 328 -3.64 -20.78 2.14
C LEU A 328 -5.10 -21.09 1.76
N GLN A 329 -5.28 -21.81 0.67
CA GLN A 329 -6.56 -22.32 0.20
C GLN A 329 -6.46 -23.80 -0.05
N THR A 330 -7.35 -24.58 0.56
CA THR A 330 -7.29 -26.05 0.56
C THR A 330 -8.69 -26.68 0.49
N ARG A 331 -8.78 -27.99 0.29
CA ARG A 331 -10.05 -28.71 0.41
C ARG A 331 -10.59 -28.64 1.85
N ASN A 332 -11.90 -28.61 1.99
CA ASN A 332 -12.55 -28.50 3.31
C ASN A 332 -12.07 -29.57 4.30
N SER A 333 -11.92 -30.82 3.84
CA SER A 333 -11.48 -31.96 4.66
C SER A 333 -10.01 -31.87 5.09
N GLN A 334 -9.20 -30.99 4.51
CA GLN A 334 -7.77 -30.84 4.78
C GLN A 334 -7.43 -29.52 5.48
N ALA A 335 -8.43 -28.68 5.78
CA ALA A 335 -8.20 -27.31 6.28
C ALA A 335 -7.44 -27.30 7.61
N GLU A 336 -7.80 -28.16 8.56
CA GLU A 336 -7.14 -28.25 9.86
C GLU A 336 -5.70 -28.77 9.74
N ASP A 337 -5.47 -29.82 8.93
CA ASP A 337 -4.14 -30.37 8.71
C ASP A 337 -3.22 -29.36 8.01
N ALA A 338 -3.73 -28.67 6.98
CA ALA A 338 -2.98 -27.64 6.28
C ALA A 338 -2.64 -26.45 7.20
N MET A 339 -3.58 -26.02 8.04
CA MET A 339 -3.37 -24.99 9.04
C MET A 339 -2.31 -25.41 10.07
N LYS A 340 -2.38 -26.64 10.54
CA LYS A 340 -1.40 -27.19 11.48
C LYS A 340 0.01 -27.18 10.87
N VAL A 341 0.18 -27.67 9.64
CA VAL A 341 1.46 -27.67 8.95
C VAL A 341 1.99 -26.24 8.76
N ALA A 342 1.14 -25.30 8.37
CA ALA A 342 1.54 -23.93 8.23
C ALA A 342 2.01 -23.31 9.57
N ARG A 343 1.33 -23.61 10.68
CA ARG A 343 1.73 -23.17 12.04
C ARG A 343 3.06 -23.80 12.46
N GLU A 344 3.25 -25.09 12.21
CA GLU A 344 4.51 -25.81 12.47
C GLU A 344 5.66 -25.23 11.65
N THR A 345 5.43 -24.86 10.39
CA THR A 345 6.42 -24.19 9.52
C THR A 345 6.86 -22.84 10.12
N VAL A 346 5.90 -22.03 10.60
CA VAL A 346 6.21 -20.78 11.30
C VAL A 346 7.02 -21.05 12.57
N ALA A 347 6.60 -22.04 13.36
CA ALA A 347 7.28 -22.38 14.63
C ALA A 347 8.73 -22.85 14.41
N SER A 348 8.97 -23.71 13.43
CA SER A 348 10.31 -24.13 13.04
C SER A 348 11.16 -22.94 12.56
N PHE A 349 10.56 -22.07 11.72
CA PHE A 349 11.28 -20.89 11.24
C PHE A 349 11.65 -19.92 12.38
N VAL A 350 10.77 -19.69 13.35
CA VAL A 350 11.06 -18.86 14.52
C VAL A 350 12.15 -19.48 15.40
N ALA A 351 12.15 -20.82 15.56
CA ALA A 351 13.13 -21.52 16.37
C ALA A 351 14.53 -21.52 15.74
N GLU A 352 14.62 -21.84 14.45
CA GLU A 352 15.86 -22.16 13.75
C GLU A 352 16.38 -20.98 12.88
N GLY A 353 15.46 -20.14 12.36
CA GLY A 353 15.76 -19.13 11.34
C GLY A 353 16.01 -19.75 9.95
N PRO A 354 16.42 -18.94 8.98
CA PRO A 354 16.85 -19.43 7.67
C PRO A 354 18.25 -20.08 7.76
N THR A 355 18.57 -20.90 6.77
CA THR A 355 19.95 -21.33 6.49
C THR A 355 20.70 -20.22 5.74
N GLU A 356 22.06 -20.33 5.69
CA GLU A 356 22.89 -19.41 4.89
C GLU A 356 22.51 -19.43 3.39
N ALA A 357 22.22 -20.62 2.87
CA ALA A 357 21.83 -20.78 1.47
C ALA A 357 20.48 -20.09 1.17
N GLU A 358 19.47 -20.29 2.01
CA GLU A 358 18.16 -19.64 1.87
C GLU A 358 18.25 -18.12 2.00
N LEU A 359 19.05 -17.62 2.96
CA LEU A 359 19.26 -16.19 3.13
C LEU A 359 19.95 -15.58 1.92
N THR A 360 20.98 -16.23 1.39
CA THR A 360 21.71 -15.78 0.20
C THR A 360 20.79 -15.76 -1.03
N GLN A 361 19.99 -16.80 -1.23
CA GLN A 361 19.05 -16.87 -2.33
C GLN A 361 17.96 -15.77 -2.22
N ALA A 362 17.41 -15.54 -1.02
CA ALA A 362 16.44 -14.50 -0.77
C ALA A 362 16.98 -13.10 -1.10
N LYS A 363 18.23 -12.81 -0.65
CA LYS A 363 18.90 -11.54 -0.96
C LYS A 363 19.11 -11.37 -2.46
N ASN A 364 19.64 -12.40 -3.14
CA ASN A 364 19.85 -12.35 -4.59
C ASN A 364 18.55 -12.09 -5.36
N ASN A 365 17.44 -12.74 -4.98
CA ASN A 365 16.14 -12.51 -5.59
C ASN A 365 15.61 -11.09 -5.35
N LEU A 366 15.73 -10.61 -4.13
CA LEU A 366 15.23 -9.28 -3.75
C LEU A 366 16.04 -8.17 -4.42
N VAL A 367 17.36 -8.25 -4.36
CA VAL A 367 18.27 -7.26 -4.95
C VAL A 367 18.22 -7.30 -6.47
N GLY A 368 18.30 -8.48 -7.08
CA GLY A 368 18.21 -8.64 -8.53
C GLY A 368 16.88 -8.21 -9.12
N GLY A 369 15.78 -8.34 -8.35
CA GLY A 369 14.45 -7.88 -8.75
C GLY A 369 14.18 -6.38 -8.50
N PHE A 370 15.01 -5.69 -7.74
CA PHE A 370 14.75 -4.29 -7.35
C PHE A 370 14.69 -3.31 -8.53
N PRO A 371 15.56 -3.37 -9.55
CA PRO A 371 15.47 -2.48 -10.71
C PRO A 371 14.10 -2.51 -11.40
N LEU A 372 13.46 -3.68 -11.45
CA LEU A 372 12.12 -3.83 -11.99
C LEU A 372 11.01 -3.17 -11.16
N ARG A 373 11.32 -2.72 -9.94
CA ARG A 373 10.39 -2.01 -9.07
C ARG A 373 10.43 -0.50 -9.25
N ILE A 374 11.43 0.02 -9.95
CA ILE A 374 11.66 1.45 -10.20
C ILE A 374 11.90 1.76 -11.68
N ASP A 375 11.45 0.91 -12.60
CA ASP A 375 11.68 0.97 -14.03
C ASP A 375 10.75 1.95 -14.79
N SER A 376 9.87 2.65 -14.08
CA SER A 376 8.93 3.60 -14.69
C SER A 376 8.52 4.71 -13.73
N ASN A 377 8.14 5.87 -14.27
CA ASN A 377 7.65 7.00 -13.48
C ASN A 377 6.53 6.60 -12.52
N ARG A 378 5.60 5.74 -12.95
CA ARG A 378 4.51 5.27 -12.12
C ARG A 378 5.01 4.53 -10.87
N LYS A 379 5.95 3.59 -11.05
CA LYS A 379 6.51 2.82 -9.93
C LYS A 379 7.33 3.70 -9.00
N ILE A 380 8.11 4.64 -9.56
CA ILE A 380 8.85 5.63 -8.74
C ILE A 380 7.86 6.54 -7.99
N LEU A 381 6.77 7.00 -8.63
CA LEU A 381 5.73 7.78 -7.95
C LEU A 381 5.16 7.03 -6.74
N ASP A 382 4.88 5.74 -6.85
CA ASP A 382 4.35 4.93 -5.75
C ASP A 382 5.35 4.86 -4.58
N TYR A 383 6.66 4.80 -4.87
CA TYR A 383 7.69 4.93 -3.83
C TYR A 383 7.75 6.33 -3.22
N LEU A 384 7.67 7.41 -4.02
CA LEU A 384 7.65 8.78 -3.50
C LEU A 384 6.46 8.99 -2.56
N ARG A 385 5.29 8.46 -2.91
CA ARG A 385 4.09 8.48 -2.08
C ARG A 385 4.33 7.76 -0.75
N ALA A 386 4.95 6.57 -0.78
CA ALA A 386 5.28 5.82 0.43
C ALA A 386 6.34 6.53 1.28
N ILE A 387 7.42 7.02 0.66
CA ILE A 387 8.47 7.79 1.34
C ILE A 387 7.88 9.01 2.03
N GLY A 388 7.06 9.77 1.30
CA GLY A 388 6.44 10.97 1.82
C GLY A 388 5.42 10.68 2.92
N PHE A 389 4.54 9.72 2.73
CA PHE A 389 3.46 9.41 3.66
C PHE A 389 3.99 8.81 4.97
N TYR A 390 4.87 7.81 4.87
CA TYR A 390 5.45 7.13 6.05
C TYR A 390 6.72 7.81 6.58
N ARG A 391 7.14 8.95 6.01
CA ARG A 391 8.32 9.71 6.41
C ARG A 391 9.60 8.88 6.40
N LEU A 392 9.77 8.09 5.35
CA LEU A 392 11.00 7.32 5.13
C LEU A 392 12.15 8.26 4.72
N PRO A 393 13.42 7.84 4.88
CA PRO A 393 14.57 8.62 4.42
C PRO A 393 14.49 8.93 2.91
N LEU A 394 14.99 10.09 2.48
CA LEU A 394 15.06 10.43 1.05
C LEU A 394 15.96 9.46 0.27
N SER A 395 16.97 8.90 0.94
CA SER A 395 17.86 7.87 0.41
C SER A 395 17.25 6.47 0.34
N TYR A 396 15.97 6.31 0.70
CA TYR A 396 15.32 4.99 0.84
C TYR A 396 15.49 4.10 -0.39
N LEU A 397 15.39 4.66 -1.60
CA LEU A 397 15.56 3.89 -2.84
C LEU A 397 17.03 3.53 -3.08
N ASP A 398 17.94 4.43 -2.80
CA ASP A 398 19.38 4.23 -2.98
C ASP A 398 19.95 3.23 -1.96
N ASP A 399 19.45 3.30 -0.71
CA ASP A 399 19.91 2.45 0.38
C ASP A 399 19.27 1.06 0.38
N TRP A 400 18.16 0.86 -0.35
CA TRP A 400 17.30 -0.32 -0.21
C TRP A 400 18.05 -1.64 -0.48
N THR A 401 18.82 -1.71 -1.57
CA THR A 401 19.60 -2.92 -1.91
C THR A 401 20.65 -3.20 -0.88
N GLY A 402 21.42 -2.18 -0.46
CA GLY A 402 22.42 -2.29 0.59
C GLY A 402 21.80 -2.72 1.93
N ALA A 403 20.63 -2.21 2.27
CA ALA A 403 19.92 -2.62 3.48
C ALA A 403 19.49 -4.10 3.44
N VAL A 404 19.03 -4.60 2.28
CA VAL A 404 18.75 -6.03 2.09
C VAL A 404 20.02 -6.88 2.17
N GLU A 405 21.09 -6.46 1.51
CA GLU A 405 22.38 -7.17 1.51
C GLU A 405 23.02 -7.26 2.89
N SER A 406 22.85 -6.23 3.71
CA SER A 406 23.42 -6.17 5.07
C SER A 406 22.70 -7.05 6.09
N VAL A 407 21.50 -7.56 5.81
CA VAL A 407 20.77 -8.42 6.76
C VAL A 407 21.56 -9.70 7.06
N THR A 408 21.74 -10.02 8.33
CA THR A 408 22.44 -11.23 8.78
C THR A 408 21.49 -12.31 9.26
N LEU A 409 21.95 -13.56 9.34
CA LEU A 409 21.18 -14.66 9.94
C LEU A 409 20.76 -14.35 11.37
N GLU A 410 21.69 -13.77 12.14
CA GLU A 410 21.43 -13.43 13.54
C GLU A 410 20.31 -12.38 13.65
N GLN A 411 20.34 -11.34 12.82
CA GLN A 411 19.27 -10.34 12.78
C GLN A 411 17.92 -10.94 12.43
N VAL A 412 17.86 -11.83 11.45
CA VAL A 412 16.58 -12.51 11.10
C VAL A 412 16.09 -13.37 12.25
N ARG A 413 16.96 -14.20 12.85
CA ARG A 413 16.61 -15.07 13.99
C ARG A 413 16.13 -14.25 15.19
N ASP A 414 16.85 -13.20 15.54
CA ASP A 414 16.49 -12.33 16.66
C ASP A 414 15.15 -11.62 16.41
N ALA A 415 14.99 -11.01 15.23
CA ALA A 415 13.75 -10.31 14.88
C ALA A 415 12.53 -11.23 14.90
N PHE A 416 12.63 -12.44 14.33
CA PHE A 416 11.51 -13.39 14.36
C PHE A 416 11.20 -13.88 15.76
N LYS A 417 12.20 -14.19 16.58
CA LYS A 417 12.00 -14.61 17.98
C LYS A 417 11.32 -13.54 18.84
N ARG A 418 11.61 -12.28 18.60
CA ARG A 418 11.01 -11.16 19.34
C ARG A 418 9.62 -10.79 18.84
N ARG A 419 9.36 -10.95 17.54
CA ARG A 419 8.19 -10.39 16.88
C ARG A 419 7.12 -11.40 16.51
N VAL A 420 7.44 -12.68 16.43
CA VAL A 420 6.50 -13.72 15.99
C VAL A 420 6.34 -14.77 17.06
N ASP A 421 5.11 -14.87 17.59
CA ASP A 421 4.74 -15.93 18.52
C ASP A 421 3.85 -16.96 17.81
N PRO A 422 4.36 -18.15 17.44
CA PRO A 422 3.59 -19.17 16.74
C PRO A 422 2.39 -19.68 17.53
N GLN A 423 2.41 -19.53 18.88
CA GLN A 423 1.31 -19.96 19.75
C GLN A 423 0.20 -18.91 19.85
N ALA A 424 0.53 -17.64 19.59
CA ALA A 424 -0.40 -16.53 19.66
C ALA A 424 -1.00 -16.13 18.28
N LEU A 425 -0.89 -17.00 17.26
CA LEU A 425 -1.48 -16.73 15.97
C LEU A 425 -3.01 -16.87 16.02
N THR A 426 -3.71 -15.78 15.74
CA THR A 426 -5.14 -15.80 15.41
C THR A 426 -5.34 -16.56 14.11
N ALA A 427 -6.38 -17.40 14.03
CA ALA A 427 -6.71 -18.17 12.83
C ALA A 427 -8.18 -18.01 12.46
N VAL A 428 -8.45 -17.86 11.17
CA VAL A 428 -9.80 -17.81 10.60
C VAL A 428 -9.88 -18.84 9.47
N ILE A 429 -10.87 -19.69 9.51
CA ILE A 429 -11.19 -20.68 8.48
C ILE A 429 -12.57 -20.36 7.94
N VAL A 430 -12.68 -20.15 6.64
CA VAL A 430 -13.97 -19.91 5.95
C VAL A 430 -14.13 -20.95 4.84
N GLY A 431 -15.17 -21.75 4.93
CA GLY A 431 -15.48 -22.82 3.98
C GLY A 431 -16.25 -23.96 4.63
N GLY A 432 -16.54 -25.00 3.87
CA GLY A 432 -17.40 -26.11 4.28
C GLY A 432 -18.86 -25.85 3.96
N ASP A 433 -19.67 -26.91 3.98
CA ASP A 433 -21.10 -26.79 3.79
C ASP A 433 -21.72 -25.96 4.93
N ALA A 434 -22.69 -25.13 4.57
CA ALA A 434 -23.57 -24.55 5.56
C ALA A 434 -24.44 -25.70 6.11
N ASP A 435 -24.27 -26.03 7.40
CA ASP A 435 -25.13 -27.01 8.10
C ASP A 435 -26.56 -26.53 8.13
#